data_514095795c8d75488153f3e4423f7e29
#
_entry.id   514095795c8d75488153f3e4423f7e29
#
_cell.length_a   1.000
_cell.length_b   1.000
_cell.length_c   1.000
_cell.angle_alpha   90.00
_cell.angle_beta   90.00
_cell.angle_gamma   90.00
#
_symmetry.space_group_name_H-M   'P 1'
#
loop_
_entity.id
_entity.type
_entity.pdbx_description
1 polymer ?
#
loop_
_entity_poly.entity_id
_entity_poly.type
_entity_poly.pdbx_seq_one_letter_code
_entity_poly.pdbx_strand_id
1 'polypeptide(L)'
;MWRTALLFVCACWTGPDPAETLPAPAARTQPELVVTMERTPCFGHCPVYTVEIDGNGAVLIKDADTVTRGHTTRSKVRQLARAIESAHFFELDEQGHPPAQAQCVTSGNTSTCSIRSFTLCTDTSHAIITVKRGDRTHTVDDAHCSDDRWLMSLENMIDAIAGTPKPQEF
;
A
#
# COMPACT_ATOMS: atom_id res chain seq x y z
N MET A 1 -25.53 -51.05 -70.80
CA MET A 1 -25.47 -50.97 -69.32
C MET A 1 -24.08 -50.48 -68.91
N TRP A 2 -23.86 -49.21 -68.79
CA TRP A 2 -22.57 -48.66 -68.38
C TRP A 2 -22.71 -48.00 -66.97
N ARG A 3 -21.94 -48.54 -66.03
CA ARG A 3 -21.85 -48.03 -64.66
C ARG A 3 -20.64 -47.09 -64.59
N THR A 4 -20.92 -45.82 -64.44
CA THR A 4 -19.92 -44.80 -64.19
C THR A 4 -19.62 -44.76 -62.67
N ALA A 5 -18.41 -45.09 -62.29
CA ALA A 5 -17.94 -44.98 -60.91
C ALA A 5 -17.35 -43.59 -60.68
N LEU A 6 -17.97 -42.78 -59.81
CA LEU A 6 -17.47 -41.50 -59.36
C LEU A 6 -16.49 -41.73 -58.17
N LEU A 7 -15.21 -41.45 -58.40
CA LEU A 7 -14.19 -41.40 -57.36
C LEU A 7 -14.26 -40.05 -56.66
N PHE A 8 -14.70 -40.05 -55.39
CA PHE A 8 -14.57 -38.90 -54.50
C PHE A 8 -13.13 -38.82 -53.96
N VAL A 9 -12.38 -37.81 -54.39
CA VAL A 9 -11.07 -37.47 -53.81
C VAL A 9 -11.31 -36.59 -52.62
N CYS A 10 -11.13 -37.13 -51.41
CA CYS A 10 -11.16 -36.37 -50.17
C CYS A 10 -9.81 -35.67 -49.99
N ALA A 11 -9.72 -34.39 -50.28
CA ALA A 11 -8.52 -33.59 -50.01
C ALA A 11 -8.51 -33.20 -48.52
N CYS A 12 -7.71 -33.92 -47.72
CA CYS A 12 -7.40 -33.51 -46.36
C CYS A 12 -6.49 -32.26 -46.40
N TRP A 13 -7.07 -31.13 -46.08
CA TRP A 13 -6.33 -29.90 -45.95
C TRP A 13 -5.79 -29.81 -44.53
N THR A 14 -4.53 -30.20 -44.33
CA THR A 14 -3.76 -29.99 -43.10
C THR A 14 -3.03 -28.68 -43.22
N GLY A 15 -3.71 -27.57 -42.93
CA GLY A 15 -3.04 -26.32 -42.68
C GLY A 15 -2.49 -26.29 -41.23
N PRO A 16 -1.24 -25.91 -41.00
CA PRO A 16 -0.81 -25.66 -39.64
C PRO A 16 -1.54 -24.40 -39.12
N ASP A 17 -2.26 -24.52 -38.01
CA ASP A 17 -2.77 -23.41 -37.27
C ASP A 17 -1.59 -22.52 -36.86
N PRO A 18 -1.53 -21.24 -37.27
CA PRO A 18 -0.60 -20.32 -36.66
C PRO A 18 -1.07 -20.14 -35.20
N ALA A 19 -0.37 -20.78 -34.28
CA ALA A 19 -0.49 -20.46 -32.87
C ALA A 19 -0.19 -18.95 -32.72
N GLU A 20 -1.26 -18.17 -32.69
CA GLU A 20 -1.19 -16.74 -32.46
C GLU A 20 -0.63 -16.54 -31.05
N THR A 21 0.68 -16.36 -30.98
CA THR A 21 1.37 -16.06 -29.74
C THR A 21 0.87 -14.68 -29.29
N LEU A 22 -0.16 -14.68 -28.45
CA LEU A 22 -0.60 -13.47 -27.79
C LEU A 22 0.62 -12.83 -27.10
N PRO A 23 0.93 -11.56 -27.41
CA PRO A 23 2.02 -10.89 -26.73
C PRO A 23 1.75 -10.93 -25.22
N ALA A 24 2.72 -11.44 -24.46
CA ALA A 24 2.65 -11.43 -23.01
C ALA A 24 2.25 -10.02 -22.55
N PRO A 25 1.25 -9.89 -21.66
CA PRO A 25 0.83 -8.58 -21.19
C PRO A 25 2.06 -7.85 -20.66
N ALA A 26 2.39 -6.72 -21.28
CA ALA A 26 3.48 -5.87 -20.86
C ALA A 26 3.35 -5.68 -19.35
N ALA A 27 4.38 -6.06 -18.61
CA ALA A 27 4.41 -5.90 -17.16
C ALA A 27 4.12 -4.42 -16.91
N ARG A 28 2.91 -4.11 -16.40
CA ARG A 28 2.55 -2.75 -16.06
C ARG A 28 3.58 -2.28 -15.06
N THR A 29 4.44 -1.38 -15.49
CA THR A 29 5.35 -0.67 -14.61
C THR A 29 4.44 0.01 -13.59
N GLN A 30 4.45 -0.45 -12.36
CA GLN A 30 3.73 0.25 -11.30
C GLN A 30 4.32 1.66 -11.23
N PRO A 31 3.50 2.72 -11.14
CA PRO A 31 4.04 4.04 -10.92
C PRO A 31 5.00 3.94 -9.75
N GLU A 32 6.15 4.59 -9.87
CA GLU A 32 7.23 4.54 -8.90
C GLU A 32 6.67 4.77 -7.49
N LEU A 33 6.58 3.68 -6.72
CA LEU A 33 6.12 3.71 -5.34
C LEU A 33 7.35 3.80 -4.46
N VAL A 34 7.36 4.76 -3.55
CA VAL A 34 8.32 4.81 -2.44
C VAL A 34 7.53 5.05 -1.17
N VAL A 35 7.74 4.20 -0.18
CA VAL A 35 7.14 4.32 1.14
C VAL A 35 8.26 4.50 2.13
N THR A 36 8.23 5.61 2.86
CA THR A 36 9.16 5.90 3.95
C THR A 36 8.39 5.95 5.26
N MET A 37 8.90 5.32 6.30
CA MET A 37 8.38 5.42 7.66
C MET A 37 9.50 5.75 8.61
N GLU A 38 9.32 6.80 9.40
CA GLU A 38 10.21 7.20 10.47
C GLU A 38 9.55 6.92 11.82
N ARG A 39 10.24 6.20 12.68
CA ARG A 39 9.87 6.03 14.09
C ARG A 39 10.65 7.03 14.92
N THR A 40 9.92 7.89 15.65
CA THR A 40 10.52 8.93 16.47
C THR A 40 10.77 8.45 17.91
N PRO A 41 11.68 9.12 18.66
CA PRO A 41 11.88 8.80 20.06
C PRO A 41 10.61 9.08 20.89
N CYS A 42 10.50 8.41 22.02
CA CYS A 42 9.45 8.65 23.02
C CYS A 42 10.07 8.85 24.41
N PHE A 43 9.24 9.13 25.39
CA PHE A 43 9.66 9.14 26.78
C PHE A 43 9.81 7.68 27.27
N GLY A 44 10.93 7.03 26.94
CA GLY A 44 11.20 5.64 27.29
C GLY A 44 12.13 4.95 26.29
N HIS A 45 11.90 3.65 26.04
CA HIS A 45 12.70 2.83 25.15
C HIS A 45 11.96 2.53 23.84
N CYS A 46 11.68 3.56 23.05
CA CYS A 46 11.11 3.36 21.72
C CYS A 46 12.21 3.15 20.69
N PRO A 47 12.01 2.23 19.73
CA PRO A 47 12.94 2.07 18.64
C PRO A 47 12.88 3.30 17.72
N VAL A 48 14.05 3.85 17.38
CA VAL A 48 14.19 5.03 16.50
C VAL A 48 14.88 4.59 15.23
N TYR A 49 14.19 4.64 14.11
CA TYR A 49 14.73 4.27 12.80
C TYR A 49 13.90 4.84 11.67
N THR A 50 14.48 4.84 10.48
CA THR A 50 13.76 5.12 9.23
C THR A 50 13.79 3.88 8.34
N VAL A 51 12.65 3.52 7.77
CA VAL A 51 12.51 2.49 6.75
C VAL A 51 12.13 3.15 5.44
N GLU A 52 12.76 2.74 4.34
CA GLU A 52 12.35 3.08 2.99
C GLU A 52 12.15 1.79 2.18
N ILE A 53 11.01 1.69 1.50
CA ILE A 53 10.65 0.54 0.63
C ILE A 53 10.27 1.10 -0.73
N ASP A 54 10.98 0.67 -1.78
CA ASP A 54 10.64 1.06 -3.13
C ASP A 54 9.72 0.06 -3.86
N GLY A 55 9.17 0.48 -5.00
CA GLY A 55 8.27 -0.33 -5.82
C GLY A 55 8.91 -1.59 -6.41
N ASN A 56 10.23 -1.67 -6.44
CA ASN A 56 10.99 -2.85 -6.89
C ASN A 56 11.24 -3.84 -5.76
N GLY A 57 11.05 -3.43 -4.51
CA GLY A 57 11.26 -4.22 -3.31
C GLY A 57 12.60 -3.98 -2.64
N ALA A 58 13.37 -2.98 -3.03
CA ALA A 58 14.53 -2.58 -2.26
C ALA A 58 14.07 -2.02 -0.91
N VAL A 59 14.77 -2.39 0.15
CA VAL A 59 14.51 -1.98 1.52
C VAL A 59 15.77 -1.33 2.07
N LEU A 60 15.62 -0.14 2.61
CA LEU A 60 16.68 0.59 3.30
C LEU A 60 16.22 0.89 4.72
N ILE A 61 17.00 0.48 5.72
CA ILE A 61 16.76 0.79 7.12
C ILE A 61 17.93 1.64 7.62
N LYS A 62 17.62 2.77 8.21
CA LYS A 62 18.58 3.65 8.86
C LYS A 62 18.24 3.72 10.34
N ASP A 63 19.18 3.34 11.17
CA ASP A 63 19.12 3.44 12.61
C ASP A 63 20.37 4.24 13.03
N ALA A 64 20.31 5.02 14.09
CA ALA A 64 21.34 5.94 14.60
C ALA A 64 22.70 5.92 13.86
N ASP A 65 23.40 4.79 13.91
CA ASP A 65 24.76 4.63 13.37
C ASP A 65 24.86 3.59 12.24
N THR A 66 23.75 2.93 11.88
CA THR A 66 23.77 1.83 10.91
C THR A 66 22.84 2.05 9.74
N VAL A 67 23.27 1.57 8.58
CA VAL A 67 22.46 1.53 7.37
C VAL A 67 22.43 0.09 6.87
N THR A 68 21.26 -0.52 6.97
CA THR A 68 21.01 -1.88 6.48
C THR A 68 20.26 -1.84 5.16
N ARG A 69 20.71 -2.62 4.19
CA ARG A 69 20.05 -2.78 2.90
C ARG A 69 19.53 -4.19 2.76
N GLY A 70 18.28 -4.31 2.32
CA GLY A 70 17.62 -5.59 2.10
C GLY A 70 16.78 -5.58 0.85
N HIS A 71 16.05 -6.66 0.67
CA HIS A 71 15.11 -6.78 -0.44
C HIS A 71 13.89 -7.59 -0.01
N THR A 72 12.72 -7.13 -0.37
CA THR A 72 11.45 -7.83 -0.16
C THR A 72 10.85 -8.33 -1.48
N THR A 73 9.84 -9.17 -1.41
CA THR A 73 9.20 -9.72 -2.62
C THR A 73 8.23 -8.70 -3.24
N ARG A 74 8.11 -8.73 -4.56
CA ARG A 74 7.10 -7.94 -5.29
C ARG A 74 5.66 -8.19 -4.80
N SER A 75 5.40 -9.38 -4.25
CA SER A 75 4.09 -9.70 -3.67
C SER A 75 3.82 -8.84 -2.43
N LYS A 76 4.78 -8.71 -1.53
CA LYS A 76 4.69 -7.88 -0.33
C LYS A 76 4.55 -6.39 -0.69
N VAL A 77 5.31 -5.91 -1.68
CA VAL A 77 5.17 -4.53 -2.18
C VAL A 77 3.77 -4.27 -2.73
N ARG A 78 3.21 -5.20 -3.51
CA ARG A 78 1.82 -5.08 -4.00
C ARG A 78 0.80 -5.10 -2.86
N GLN A 79 1.04 -5.88 -1.82
CA GLN A 79 0.18 -5.90 -0.63
C GLN A 79 0.21 -4.54 0.09
N LEU A 80 1.40 -3.97 0.27
CA LEU A 80 1.59 -2.64 0.84
C LEU A 80 0.88 -1.56 0.00
N ALA A 81 1.06 -1.58 -1.33
CA ALA A 81 0.39 -0.64 -2.23
C ALA A 81 -1.15 -0.71 -2.12
N ARG A 82 -1.71 -1.92 -1.99
CA ARG A 82 -3.16 -2.11 -1.79
C ARG A 82 -3.63 -1.60 -0.43
N ALA A 83 -2.84 -1.80 0.63
CA ALA A 83 -3.16 -1.28 1.95
C ALA A 83 -3.23 0.25 1.93
N ILE A 84 -2.27 0.91 1.30
CA ILE A 84 -2.22 2.36 1.10
C ILE A 84 -3.45 2.85 0.32
N GLU A 85 -3.83 2.16 -0.76
CA GLU A 85 -5.03 2.50 -1.55
C GLU A 85 -6.30 2.31 -0.74
N SER A 86 -6.45 1.18 -0.05
CA SER A 86 -7.64 0.87 0.75
C SER A 86 -7.83 1.82 1.93
N ALA A 87 -6.74 2.38 2.42
CA ALA A 87 -6.73 3.37 3.48
C ALA A 87 -7.05 4.78 2.99
N HIS A 88 -7.20 4.98 1.67
CA HIS A 88 -7.33 6.32 1.09
C HIS A 88 -6.23 7.29 1.57
N PHE A 89 -5.00 6.77 1.71
CA PHE A 89 -3.87 7.46 2.37
C PHE A 89 -3.65 8.90 1.89
N PHE A 90 -3.81 9.14 0.59
CA PHE A 90 -3.63 10.47 -0.01
C PHE A 90 -4.76 11.45 0.27
N GLU A 91 -5.81 11.04 0.95
CA GLU A 91 -6.99 11.85 1.31
C GLU A 91 -7.03 12.15 2.81
N LEU A 92 -6.09 11.60 3.58
CA LEU A 92 -5.99 11.84 5.01
C LEU A 92 -5.46 13.25 5.29
N ASP A 93 -5.73 13.76 6.48
CA ASP A 93 -5.03 14.94 6.98
C ASP A 93 -3.60 14.57 7.46
N GLU A 94 -2.84 15.57 7.90
CA GLU A 94 -1.46 15.35 8.36
C GLU A 94 -1.37 14.47 9.62
N GLN A 95 -2.45 14.31 10.38
CA GLN A 95 -2.54 13.44 11.55
C GLN A 95 -3.15 12.06 11.23
N GLY A 96 -3.39 11.77 9.97
CA GLY A 96 -3.92 10.48 9.53
C GLY A 96 -5.43 10.31 9.65
N HIS A 97 -6.17 11.38 9.90
CA HIS A 97 -7.62 11.27 9.97
C HIS A 97 -8.25 11.39 8.58
N PRO A 98 -9.34 10.65 8.32
CA PRO A 98 -10.11 10.86 7.10
C PRO A 98 -10.71 12.28 7.11
N PRO A 99 -10.99 12.86 5.92
CA PRO A 99 -11.63 14.16 5.81
C PRO A 99 -12.80 14.29 6.77
N ALA A 100 -12.82 15.36 7.55
CA ALA A 100 -13.80 15.56 8.61
C ALA A 100 -15.23 15.49 8.05
N GLN A 101 -15.91 14.39 8.28
CA GLN A 101 -17.33 14.27 8.05
C GLN A 101 -18.06 14.83 9.28
N ALA A 102 -18.65 16.02 9.12
CA ALA A 102 -19.53 16.56 10.16
C ALA A 102 -20.69 15.57 10.36
N GLN A 103 -20.75 14.96 11.54
CA GLN A 103 -21.92 14.16 11.92
C GLN A 103 -23.01 15.10 12.42
N CYS A 104 -24.05 15.28 11.59
CA CYS A 104 -25.18 16.12 11.94
C CYS A 104 -26.32 15.20 12.44
N VAL A 105 -26.80 15.45 13.65
CA VAL A 105 -28.00 14.81 14.19
C VAL A 105 -29.12 15.83 14.14
N THR A 106 -30.18 15.52 13.39
CA THR A 106 -31.37 16.38 13.30
C THR A 106 -32.46 15.86 14.24
N SER A 107 -32.88 16.71 15.19
CA SER A 107 -34.01 16.43 16.08
C SER A 107 -35.03 17.55 15.94
N GLY A 108 -36.17 17.24 15.37
CA GLY A 108 -37.19 18.24 15.00
C GLY A 108 -36.67 19.25 13.98
N ASN A 109 -36.72 20.55 14.30
CA ASN A 109 -36.23 21.63 13.44
C ASN A 109 -34.77 22.04 13.73
N THR A 110 -34.08 21.34 14.64
CA THR A 110 -32.72 21.70 15.04
C THR A 110 -31.76 20.64 14.52
N SER A 111 -30.74 21.07 13.78
CA SER A 111 -29.62 20.22 13.35
C SER A 111 -28.36 20.61 14.13
N THR A 112 -27.83 19.67 14.90
CA THR A 112 -26.57 19.84 15.61
C THR A 112 -25.50 19.05 14.91
N CYS A 113 -24.46 19.71 14.41
CA CYS A 113 -23.32 19.08 13.76
C CYS A 113 -22.15 19.04 14.75
N SER A 114 -21.57 17.85 14.94
CA SER A 114 -20.34 17.68 15.69
C SER A 114 -19.19 17.33 14.72
N ILE A 115 -18.05 17.96 14.92
CA ILE A 115 -16.80 17.59 14.29
C ILE A 115 -16.04 16.72 15.30
N ARG A 116 -15.35 15.69 14.82
CA ARG A 116 -14.50 14.86 15.66
C ARG A 116 -13.49 15.75 16.40
N SER A 117 -13.40 15.64 17.71
CA SER A 117 -12.38 16.30 18.50
C SER A 117 -11.09 15.48 18.42
N PHE A 118 -9.96 16.16 18.24
CA PHE A 118 -8.64 15.54 18.29
C PHE A 118 -8.18 15.44 19.75
N THR A 119 -7.56 14.30 20.07
CA THR A 119 -6.84 14.15 21.34
C THR A 119 -5.39 14.52 21.10
N LEU A 120 -4.88 15.53 21.80
CA LEU A 120 -3.46 15.85 21.80
C LEU A 120 -2.76 14.89 22.77
N CYS A 121 -1.84 14.09 22.28
CA CYS A 121 -0.96 13.28 23.11
C CYS A 121 0.40 13.94 23.23
N THR A 122 0.98 13.84 24.41
CA THR A 122 2.35 14.24 24.67
C THR A 122 3.15 13.03 25.07
N ASP A 123 4.44 13.03 24.74
CA ASP A 123 5.41 12.01 25.15
C ASP A 123 5.22 10.60 24.50
N THR A 124 4.48 10.51 23.41
CA THR A 124 4.34 9.29 22.62
C THR A 124 5.37 9.23 21.49
N SER A 125 5.71 8.02 21.04
CA SER A 125 6.44 7.87 19.78
C SER A 125 5.51 8.17 18.61
N HIS A 126 6.05 8.78 17.56
CA HIS A 126 5.31 8.99 16.32
C HIS A 126 5.78 8.00 15.24
N ALA A 127 4.89 7.70 14.33
CA ALA A 127 5.22 7.08 13.06
C ALA A 127 4.90 8.07 11.93
N ILE A 128 5.95 8.66 11.36
CA ILE A 128 5.79 9.58 10.23
C ILE A 128 5.88 8.77 8.95
N ILE A 129 4.76 8.60 8.26
CA ILE A 129 4.67 7.82 7.02
C ILE A 129 4.58 8.76 5.83
N THR A 130 5.52 8.65 4.92
CA THR A 130 5.50 9.36 3.65
C THR A 130 5.34 8.37 2.51
N VAL A 131 4.33 8.57 1.68
CA VAL A 131 4.09 7.79 0.46
C VAL A 131 4.27 8.68 -0.75
N LYS A 132 5.20 8.29 -1.63
CA LYS A 132 5.35 8.87 -2.96
C LYS A 132 4.86 7.86 -3.99
N ARG A 133 3.99 8.29 -4.90
CA ARG A 133 3.49 7.48 -6.00
C ARG A 133 3.37 8.32 -7.28
N GLY A 134 4.33 8.14 -8.18
CA GLY A 134 4.47 9.06 -9.32
C GLY A 134 4.71 10.48 -8.85
N ASP A 135 3.88 11.41 -9.30
CA ASP A 135 3.98 12.84 -8.94
C ASP A 135 3.30 13.20 -7.61
N ARG A 136 2.59 12.26 -6.99
CA ARG A 136 1.89 12.50 -5.71
C ARG A 136 2.79 12.11 -4.56
N THR A 137 2.88 13.00 -3.57
CA THR A 137 3.54 12.72 -2.29
C THR A 137 2.60 13.17 -1.17
N HIS A 138 2.46 12.35 -0.15
CA HIS A 138 1.67 12.67 1.03
C HIS A 138 2.37 12.13 2.28
N THR A 139 2.27 12.88 3.38
CA THR A 139 2.86 12.53 4.67
C THR A 139 1.79 12.56 5.75
N VAL A 140 1.81 11.56 6.59
CA VAL A 140 0.95 11.42 7.77
C VAL A 140 1.85 11.23 8.98
N ASP A 141 1.59 11.99 10.05
CA ASP A 141 2.26 11.88 11.34
C ASP A 141 1.30 11.25 12.35
N ASP A 142 1.42 9.93 12.56
CA ASP A 142 0.64 9.22 13.57
C ASP A 142 1.32 9.31 14.93
N ALA A 143 0.75 10.12 15.81
CA ALA A 143 1.19 10.26 17.19
C ALA A 143 0.67 9.13 18.11
N HIS A 144 0.04 8.08 17.56
CA HIS A 144 -0.57 6.96 18.30
C HIS A 144 -1.60 7.39 19.37
N CYS A 145 -2.22 8.54 19.13
CA CYS A 145 -3.21 9.13 20.05
C CYS A 145 -4.63 8.71 19.73
N SER A 146 -4.86 8.17 18.57
CA SER A 146 -6.16 7.75 18.10
C SER A 146 -6.25 6.22 18.08
N ASP A 147 -7.47 5.68 18.24
CA ASP A 147 -7.75 4.26 18.05
C ASP A 147 -7.73 3.85 16.56
N ASP A 148 -7.00 4.56 15.72
CA ASP A 148 -6.95 4.33 14.28
C ASP A 148 -6.14 3.07 13.94
N ARG A 149 -6.75 1.93 14.25
CA ARG A 149 -6.17 0.59 14.07
C ARG A 149 -5.65 0.31 12.66
N TRP A 150 -6.18 1.01 11.66
CA TRP A 150 -5.75 0.81 10.28
C TRP A 150 -4.37 1.43 10.03
N LEU A 151 -4.06 2.61 10.64
CA LEU A 151 -2.74 3.22 10.56
C LEU A 151 -1.69 2.33 11.23
N MET A 152 -1.98 1.87 12.45
CA MET A 152 -1.14 0.88 13.14
C MET A 152 -0.95 -0.40 12.32
N SER A 153 -1.99 -0.84 11.58
CA SER A 153 -1.86 -2.02 10.70
C SER A 153 -0.93 -1.75 9.52
N LEU A 154 -0.94 -0.54 8.96
CA LEU A 154 -0.04 -0.13 7.88
C LEU A 154 1.40 -0.06 8.39
N GLU A 155 1.64 0.54 9.55
CA GLU A 155 2.93 0.60 10.21
C GLU A 155 3.50 -0.80 10.48
N ASN A 156 2.70 -1.66 11.11
CA ASN A 156 3.08 -3.05 11.37
C ASN A 156 3.40 -3.81 10.07
N MET A 157 2.73 -3.49 8.98
CA MET A 157 3.03 -4.07 7.67
C MET A 157 4.36 -3.59 7.12
N ILE A 158 4.67 -2.30 7.25
CA ILE A 158 5.96 -1.72 6.83
C ILE A 158 7.08 -2.37 7.63
N ASP A 159 6.95 -2.45 8.96
CA ASP A 159 7.92 -3.11 9.84
C ASP A 159 8.13 -4.59 9.48
N ALA A 160 7.05 -5.33 9.25
CA ALA A 160 7.13 -6.74 8.87
C ALA A 160 7.76 -6.97 7.49
N ILE A 161 7.60 -6.03 6.56
CA ILE A 161 8.24 -6.06 5.25
C ILE A 161 9.74 -5.77 5.38
N ALA A 162 10.09 -4.80 6.19
CA ALA A 162 11.47 -4.38 6.44
C ALA A 162 12.23 -5.36 7.34
N GLY A 163 11.53 -6.08 8.21
CA GLY A 163 12.14 -6.94 9.22
C GLY A 163 12.66 -6.16 10.43
N THR A 164 12.11 -4.98 10.70
CA THR A 164 12.42 -4.17 11.88
C THR A 164 11.75 -4.73 13.13
N PRO A 165 12.29 -4.46 14.33
CA PRO A 165 11.65 -4.86 15.58
C PRO A 165 10.29 -4.12 15.72
N LYS A 166 9.27 -4.86 16.13
CA LYS A 166 7.98 -4.23 16.43
C LYS A 166 8.13 -3.31 17.65
N PRO A 167 7.50 -2.13 17.64
CA PRO A 167 7.35 -1.36 18.86
C PRO A 167 6.70 -2.22 19.93
N GLN A 168 7.23 -2.17 21.15
CA GLN A 168 6.60 -2.84 22.28
C GLN A 168 5.37 -2.01 22.67
N GLU A 169 4.21 -2.57 22.49
CA GLU A 169 2.96 -2.00 23.05
C GLU A 169 3.04 -2.12 24.58
N PHE A 170 2.97 -1.00 25.26
CA PHE A 170 2.91 -0.92 26.72
C PHE A 170 1.46 -0.89 27.18
#